data_601678ca6263918dc78d06098170955a
#
_entry.id   601678ca6263918dc78d06098170955a
#
_cell.length_a   1.000
_cell.length_b   1.000
_cell.length_c   1.000
_cell.angle_alpha   90.00
_cell.angle_beta   90.00
_cell.angle_gamma   90.00
#
_symmetry.space_group_name_H-M   'P 1'
#
loop_
_entity.id
_entity.type
_entity.pdbx_description
1 polymer ?
#
loop_
_entity_poly.entity_id
_entity_poly.type
_entity_poly.pdbx_seq_one_letter_code
_entity_poly.pdbx_strand_id
1 'polypeptide(L)'
;FKPKETIEFMHQQVASFPELSFNSNDAAIPDELYRTDPDRCCDVLKVEPTRRAVAEMAVGCWVTGLRCTEGRTRTDFQEIEERDKGLIKLNPILVWYEREIWQYLALHRVPVNPLYLEGYRSLGCGPCTRITTSPDERAGRWIGTSKCGGECGIHTRPLKADYQI
;
A
#
# COMPACT_ATOMS: atom_id res chain seq x y z
N PHE A 1 -4.38 -10.66 -6.19
CA PHE A 1 -3.49 -10.18 -7.28
C PHE A 1 -2.09 -9.72 -6.82
N LYS A 2 -1.72 -9.92 -5.56
CA LYS A 2 -0.32 -9.69 -5.15
C LYS A 2 0.60 -10.72 -5.81
N PRO A 3 1.82 -10.35 -6.22
CA PRO A 3 2.83 -11.32 -6.63
C PRO A 3 3.08 -12.36 -5.52
N LYS A 4 3.37 -13.59 -5.93
CA LYS A 4 3.63 -14.70 -5.00
C LYS A 4 4.79 -14.38 -4.05
N GLU A 5 5.86 -13.81 -4.57
CA GLU A 5 7.04 -13.37 -3.85
C GLU A 5 6.69 -12.36 -2.74
N THR A 6 5.75 -11.45 -3.02
CA THR A 6 5.26 -10.48 -2.04
C THR A 6 4.48 -11.16 -0.92
N ILE A 7 3.63 -12.15 -1.26
CA ILE A 7 2.84 -12.88 -0.27
C ILE A 7 3.76 -13.72 0.63
N GLU A 8 4.69 -14.46 0.05
CA GLU A 8 5.67 -15.26 0.78
C GLU A 8 6.52 -14.39 1.71
N PHE A 9 7.02 -13.26 1.21
CA PHE A 9 7.77 -12.30 2.01
C PHE A 9 6.96 -11.76 3.19
N MET A 10 5.70 -11.39 2.98
CA MET A 10 4.81 -10.92 4.05
C MET A 10 4.60 -11.99 5.13
N HIS A 11 4.37 -13.25 4.74
CA HIS A 11 4.23 -14.34 5.70
C HIS A 11 5.50 -14.60 6.51
N GLN A 12 6.67 -14.52 5.86
CA GLN A 12 7.96 -14.62 6.56
C GLN A 12 8.14 -13.50 7.59
N GLN A 13 7.78 -12.25 7.23
CA GLN A 13 7.88 -11.14 8.18
C GLN A 13 6.94 -11.30 9.37
N VAL A 14 5.67 -11.65 9.13
CA VAL A 14 4.72 -11.88 10.23
C VAL A 14 5.16 -13.03 11.13
N ALA A 15 5.70 -14.11 10.57
CA ALA A 15 6.21 -15.24 11.36
C ALA A 15 7.38 -14.86 12.28
N SER A 16 8.12 -13.78 11.96
CA SER A 16 9.23 -13.28 12.77
C SER A 16 8.78 -12.40 13.94
N PHE A 17 7.51 -12.00 13.99
CA PHE A 17 6.95 -11.11 15.00
C PHE A 17 5.63 -11.71 15.52
N PRO A 18 5.65 -12.50 16.63
CA PRO A 18 4.47 -13.21 17.12
C PRO A 18 3.28 -12.33 17.49
N GLU A 19 3.53 -11.05 17.77
CA GLU A 19 2.50 -10.05 18.06
C GLU A 19 1.74 -9.55 16.83
N LEU A 20 2.24 -9.83 15.62
CA LEU A 20 1.58 -9.44 14.39
C LEU A 20 0.55 -10.46 13.94
N SER A 21 -0.53 -9.99 13.38
CA SER A 21 -1.52 -10.80 12.65
C SER A 21 -1.61 -10.38 11.19
N PHE A 22 -1.88 -11.35 10.35
CA PHE A 22 -2.09 -11.13 8.92
C PHE A 22 -3.59 -11.11 8.60
N ASN A 23 -4.06 -9.99 8.08
CA ASN A 23 -5.45 -9.86 7.64
C ASN A 23 -5.53 -10.04 6.12
N SER A 24 -6.17 -11.11 5.66
CA SER A 24 -6.35 -11.41 4.25
C SER A 24 -7.70 -10.96 3.72
N ASN A 25 -7.82 -10.85 2.42
CA ASN A 25 -9.08 -10.59 1.73
C ASN A 25 -9.30 -11.65 0.66
N ASP A 26 -10.37 -12.42 0.81
CA ASP A 26 -10.74 -13.52 -0.09
C ASP A 26 -11.86 -13.12 -1.07
N ALA A 27 -12.09 -11.82 -1.26
CA ALA A 27 -13.10 -11.32 -2.19
C ALA A 27 -12.81 -11.79 -3.63
N ALA A 28 -13.75 -12.51 -4.22
CA ALA A 28 -13.72 -12.86 -5.62
C ALA A 28 -14.16 -11.66 -6.47
N ILE A 29 -13.37 -11.32 -7.47
CA ILE A 29 -13.69 -10.30 -8.46
C ILE A 29 -13.43 -10.82 -9.88
N PRO A 30 -14.08 -10.27 -10.91
CA PRO A 30 -13.74 -10.57 -12.30
C PRO A 30 -12.26 -10.31 -12.59
N ASP A 31 -11.60 -11.21 -13.33
CA ASP A 31 -10.16 -11.14 -13.59
C ASP A 31 -9.74 -9.83 -14.27
N GLU A 32 -10.55 -9.30 -15.16
CA GLU A 32 -10.28 -8.08 -15.92
C GLU A 32 -10.73 -6.78 -15.21
N LEU A 33 -11.27 -6.85 -13.99
CA LEU A 33 -11.80 -5.67 -13.30
C LEU A 33 -10.73 -4.59 -13.11
N TYR A 34 -9.46 -4.97 -12.92
CA TYR A 34 -8.36 -4.01 -12.80
C TYR A 34 -8.14 -3.15 -14.07
N ARG A 35 -8.59 -3.63 -15.24
CA ARG A 35 -8.51 -2.90 -16.53
C ARG A 35 -9.76 -2.11 -16.82
N THR A 36 -10.92 -2.70 -16.60
CA THR A 36 -12.24 -2.11 -16.94
C THR A 36 -12.68 -1.06 -15.92
N ASP A 37 -12.45 -1.34 -14.63
CA ASP A 37 -12.75 -0.41 -13.52
C ASP A 37 -11.71 -0.56 -12.42
N PRO A 38 -10.52 0.05 -12.58
CA PRO A 38 -9.43 -0.02 -11.61
C PRO A 38 -9.77 0.61 -10.25
N ASP A 39 -10.69 1.57 -10.20
CA ASP A 39 -11.16 2.17 -8.95
C ASP A 39 -12.00 1.19 -8.15
N ARG A 40 -12.95 0.53 -8.78
CA ARG A 40 -13.76 -0.52 -8.16
C ARG A 40 -12.92 -1.70 -7.73
N CYS A 41 -11.95 -2.12 -8.56
CA CYS A 41 -10.99 -3.17 -8.22
C CYS A 41 -10.21 -2.84 -6.95
N CYS A 42 -9.67 -1.61 -6.85
CA CYS A 42 -8.96 -1.16 -5.65
C CYS A 42 -9.87 -1.03 -4.44
N ASP A 43 -11.12 -0.62 -4.64
CA ASP A 43 -12.10 -0.51 -3.56
C ASP A 43 -12.38 -1.88 -2.94
N VAL A 44 -12.77 -2.86 -3.72
CA VAL A 44 -13.11 -4.21 -3.26
C VAL A 44 -11.91 -4.94 -2.66
N LEU A 45 -10.72 -4.81 -3.27
CA LEU A 45 -9.56 -5.61 -2.87
C LEU A 45 -8.65 -4.95 -1.82
N LYS A 46 -8.83 -3.66 -1.55
CA LYS A 46 -7.96 -2.91 -0.62
C LYS A 46 -8.71 -2.01 0.33
N VAL A 47 -9.53 -1.09 -0.17
CA VAL A 47 -10.16 -0.06 0.67
C VAL A 47 -11.18 -0.68 1.60
N GLU A 48 -12.11 -1.45 1.06
CA GLU A 48 -13.14 -2.13 1.84
C GLU A 48 -12.57 -3.08 2.88
N PRO A 49 -11.65 -4.01 2.54
CA PRO A 49 -11.06 -4.90 3.56
C PRO A 49 -10.29 -4.15 4.64
N THR A 50 -9.57 -3.08 4.28
CA THR A 50 -8.89 -2.25 5.28
C THR A 50 -9.89 -1.54 6.20
N ARG A 51 -10.98 -1.02 5.64
CA ARG A 51 -12.06 -0.38 6.40
C ARG A 51 -12.71 -1.36 7.37
N ARG A 52 -13.01 -2.57 6.91
CA ARG A 52 -13.56 -3.65 7.75
C ARG A 52 -12.59 -4.01 8.88
N ALA A 53 -11.32 -4.24 8.58
CA ALA A 53 -10.30 -4.54 9.59
C ALA A 53 -10.14 -3.42 10.62
N VAL A 54 -10.14 -2.15 10.19
CA VAL A 54 -10.10 -0.99 11.09
C VAL A 54 -11.29 -0.96 12.05
N ALA A 55 -12.49 -1.32 11.56
CA ALA A 55 -13.69 -1.37 12.38
C ALA A 55 -13.70 -2.57 13.34
N GLU A 56 -13.44 -3.77 12.83
CA GLU A 56 -13.48 -5.04 13.62
C GLU A 56 -12.42 -5.06 14.71
N MET A 57 -11.24 -4.54 14.43
CA MET A 57 -10.12 -4.51 15.39
C MET A 57 -10.12 -3.25 16.25
N ALA A 58 -11.11 -2.37 16.11
CA ALA A 58 -11.20 -1.09 16.82
C ALA A 58 -9.88 -0.27 16.74
N VAL A 59 -9.28 -0.21 15.56
CA VAL A 59 -7.96 0.42 15.33
C VAL A 59 -8.02 1.90 15.71
N GLY A 60 -7.19 2.31 16.67
CA GLY A 60 -7.02 3.71 17.06
C GLY A 60 -5.93 4.44 16.29
N CYS A 61 -4.90 3.71 15.87
CA CYS A 61 -3.76 4.27 15.14
C CYS A 61 -3.39 3.39 13.94
N TRP A 62 -3.20 4.03 12.80
CA TRP A 62 -2.78 3.40 11.56
C TRP A 62 -1.41 3.93 11.11
N VAL A 63 -0.38 3.10 11.23
CA VAL A 63 0.97 3.44 10.78
C VAL A 63 1.14 3.06 9.32
N THR A 64 1.70 3.95 8.51
CA THR A 64 1.93 3.72 7.07
C THR A 64 3.37 3.98 6.66
N GLY A 65 3.81 3.29 5.60
CA GLY A 65 5.09 3.54 4.95
C GLY A 65 4.99 4.54 3.79
N LEU A 66 4.05 5.47 3.85
CA LEU A 66 3.84 6.47 2.80
C LEU A 66 4.96 7.53 2.83
N ARG A 67 5.47 7.89 1.64
CA ARG A 67 6.40 9.01 1.45
C ARG A 67 5.84 10.03 0.46
N CYS A 68 5.96 11.32 0.78
CA CYS A 68 5.55 12.39 -0.14
C CYS A 68 6.48 12.49 -1.36
N THR A 69 7.73 12.03 -1.23
CA THR A 69 8.73 12.02 -2.30
C THR A 69 8.48 10.98 -3.39
N GLU A 70 7.59 10.00 -3.16
CA GLU A 70 7.29 8.93 -4.14
C GLU A 70 6.42 9.39 -5.33
N GLY A 71 5.71 10.50 -5.22
CA GLY A 71 4.85 10.96 -6.30
C GLY A 71 3.98 12.17 -5.93
N ARG A 72 3.58 12.91 -6.97
CA ARG A 72 2.85 14.17 -6.83
C ARG A 72 1.50 14.09 -6.11
N THR A 73 0.87 12.93 -6.08
CA THR A 73 -0.41 12.71 -5.39
C THR A 73 -0.27 12.62 -3.87
N ARG A 74 0.94 12.74 -3.32
CA ARG A 74 1.26 12.55 -1.91
C ARG A 74 1.81 13.79 -1.20
N THR A 75 1.86 14.92 -1.88
CA THR A 75 2.43 16.18 -1.36
C THR A 75 1.66 16.77 -0.18
N ASP A 76 0.35 16.49 -0.09
CA ASP A 76 -0.55 17.13 0.89
C ASP A 76 -0.70 16.31 2.18
N PHE A 77 -0.08 15.13 2.28
CA PHE A 77 -0.12 14.32 3.50
C PHE A 77 0.75 14.93 4.60
N GLN A 78 0.34 14.68 5.85
CA GLN A 78 1.06 15.08 7.05
C GLN A 78 1.68 13.87 7.74
N GLU A 79 2.70 14.08 8.58
CA GLU A 79 3.30 13.00 9.37
C GLU A 79 2.30 12.41 10.37
N ILE A 80 1.43 13.26 10.91
CA ILE A 80 0.33 12.88 11.80
C ILE A 80 -0.95 13.47 11.23
N GLU A 81 -1.92 12.64 10.95
CA GLU A 81 -3.23 13.05 10.45
C GLU A 81 -4.32 12.50 11.38
N GLU A 82 -5.21 13.35 11.85
CA GLU A 82 -6.47 12.89 12.39
C GLU A 82 -7.41 12.56 11.23
N ARG A 83 -7.84 11.32 11.19
CA ARG A 83 -8.76 10.82 10.16
C ARG A 83 -10.14 10.61 10.75
N ASP A 84 -11.04 10.08 9.95
CA ASP A 84 -12.41 9.85 10.29
C ASP A 84 -12.62 9.23 11.69
N LYS A 85 -13.49 9.81 12.51
CA LYS A 85 -13.90 9.29 13.82
C LYS A 85 -12.73 9.00 14.78
N GLY A 86 -11.73 9.87 14.80
CA GLY A 86 -10.61 9.78 15.73
C GLY A 86 -9.58 8.69 15.41
N LEU A 87 -9.56 8.18 14.17
CA LEU A 87 -8.44 7.35 13.69
C LEU A 87 -7.22 8.25 13.49
N ILE A 88 -6.14 7.99 14.20
CA ILE A 88 -4.86 8.66 13.98
C ILE A 88 -4.09 7.91 12.91
N LYS A 89 -3.66 8.60 11.85
CA LYS A 89 -2.77 8.05 10.84
C LYS A 89 -1.37 8.63 11.04
N LEU A 90 -0.38 7.75 11.15
CA LEU A 90 1.04 8.11 11.28
C LEU A 90 1.79 7.73 10.02
N ASN A 91 2.54 8.67 9.48
CA ASN A 91 3.40 8.50 8.31
C ASN A 91 4.87 8.79 8.73
N PRO A 92 5.54 7.93 9.49
CA PRO A 92 6.81 8.25 10.16
C PRO A 92 7.99 8.45 9.21
N ILE A 93 7.86 8.03 7.96
CA ILE A 93 8.89 8.19 6.93
C ILE A 93 8.41 9.12 5.79
N LEU A 94 7.40 9.96 6.06
CA LEU A 94 6.73 10.78 5.03
C LEU A 94 7.70 11.62 4.18
N VAL A 95 8.68 12.25 4.84
CA VAL A 95 9.63 13.17 4.20
C VAL A 95 10.92 12.49 3.72
N TRP A 96 11.07 11.20 3.94
CA TRP A 96 12.27 10.47 3.56
C TRP A 96 12.39 10.30 2.04
N TYR A 97 13.60 10.50 1.52
CA TYR A 97 13.93 10.18 0.14
C TYR A 97 14.24 8.69 -0.04
N GLU A 98 14.11 8.19 -1.26
CA GLU A 98 14.42 6.79 -1.62
C GLU A 98 15.81 6.36 -1.12
N ARG A 99 16.81 7.23 -1.29
CA ARG A 99 18.18 6.97 -0.83
C ARG A 99 18.26 6.72 0.68
N GLU A 100 17.54 7.49 1.47
CA GLU A 100 17.53 7.36 2.94
C GLU A 100 16.88 6.05 3.37
N ILE A 101 15.82 5.64 2.68
CA ILE A 101 15.20 4.33 2.89
C ILE A 101 16.22 3.21 2.66
N TRP A 102 16.92 3.21 1.51
CA TRP A 102 17.88 2.18 1.20
C TRP A 102 19.08 2.18 2.16
N GLN A 103 19.54 3.33 2.59
CA GLN A 103 20.59 3.46 3.60
C GLN A 103 20.14 2.87 4.94
N TYR A 104 18.92 3.18 5.38
CA TYR A 104 18.36 2.65 6.62
C TYR A 104 18.22 1.12 6.57
N LEU A 105 17.61 0.60 5.50
CA LEU A 105 17.44 -0.84 5.31
C LEU A 105 18.78 -1.59 5.34
N ALA A 106 19.80 -1.06 4.67
CA ALA A 106 21.13 -1.65 4.64
C ALA A 106 21.82 -1.58 6.02
N LEU A 107 21.78 -0.41 6.69
CA LEU A 107 22.43 -0.20 7.99
C LEU A 107 21.83 -1.12 9.06
N HIS A 108 20.51 -1.26 9.07
CA HIS A 108 19.78 -2.04 10.07
C HIS A 108 19.50 -3.49 9.64
N ARG A 109 20.00 -3.91 8.47
CA ARG A 109 19.80 -5.24 7.89
C ARG A 109 18.32 -5.63 7.83
N VAL A 110 17.46 -4.66 7.51
CA VAL A 110 16.02 -4.89 7.38
C VAL A 110 15.75 -5.71 6.12
N PRO A 111 15.03 -6.83 6.20
CA PRO A 111 14.68 -7.62 5.02
C PRO A 111 13.89 -6.79 3.99
N VAL A 112 14.16 -7.04 2.71
CA VAL A 112 13.47 -6.38 1.60
C VAL A 112 12.78 -7.40 0.71
N ASN A 113 11.66 -7.00 0.11
CA ASN A 113 10.95 -7.85 -0.84
C ASN A 113 11.88 -8.17 -2.04
N PRO A 114 12.02 -9.45 -2.43
CA PRO A 114 12.97 -9.87 -3.47
C PRO A 114 12.71 -9.21 -4.83
N LEU A 115 11.49 -8.81 -5.15
CA LEU A 115 11.17 -8.12 -6.40
C LEU A 115 11.93 -6.80 -6.60
N TYR A 116 12.39 -6.15 -5.53
CA TYR A 116 13.27 -4.99 -5.65
C TYR A 116 14.62 -5.35 -6.29
N LEU A 117 15.12 -6.58 -6.06
CA LEU A 117 16.35 -7.08 -6.68
C LEU A 117 16.16 -7.40 -8.18
N GLU A 118 14.92 -7.59 -8.60
CA GLU A 118 14.54 -7.80 -10.01
C GLU A 118 14.33 -6.48 -10.77
N GLY A 119 14.49 -5.33 -10.11
CA GLY A 119 14.40 -4.01 -10.71
C GLY A 119 13.04 -3.30 -10.56
N TYR A 120 12.13 -3.86 -9.78
CA TYR A 120 10.92 -3.12 -9.39
C TYR A 120 11.29 -1.98 -8.44
N ARG A 121 10.78 -0.78 -8.66
CA ARG A 121 10.97 0.38 -7.78
C ARG A 121 9.76 0.70 -6.93
N SER A 122 8.59 0.21 -7.31
CA SER A 122 7.35 0.33 -6.52
C SER A 122 6.53 -0.93 -6.69
N LEU A 123 6.03 -1.48 -5.59
CA LEU A 123 5.29 -2.74 -5.58
C LEU A 123 3.80 -2.54 -5.32
N GLY A 124 2.99 -3.37 -5.98
CA GLY A 124 1.54 -3.36 -5.81
C GLY A 124 0.91 -4.68 -6.22
N CYS A 125 -0.26 -4.63 -6.86
CA CYS A 125 -0.84 -5.80 -7.51
C CYS A 125 -0.05 -6.14 -8.77
N GLY A 126 0.20 -7.42 -9.04
CA GLY A 126 0.94 -7.88 -10.21
C GLY A 126 0.44 -7.30 -11.53
N PRO A 127 -0.88 -7.37 -11.84
CA PRO A 127 -1.41 -6.79 -13.08
C PRO A 127 -1.20 -5.27 -13.22
N CYS A 128 -1.08 -4.55 -12.09
CA CYS A 128 -0.96 -3.08 -12.05
C CYS A 128 0.47 -2.60 -11.78
N THR A 129 1.48 -3.45 -11.91
CA THR A 129 2.86 -3.10 -11.59
C THR A 129 3.79 -3.57 -12.70
N ARG A 130 4.69 -2.70 -13.14
CA ARG A 130 5.71 -2.98 -14.16
C ARG A 130 7.06 -2.43 -13.72
N ILE A 131 8.12 -3.05 -14.19
CA ILE A 131 9.47 -2.49 -14.11
C ILE A 131 9.53 -1.24 -14.98
N THR A 132 10.24 -0.23 -14.53
CA THR A 132 10.42 1.03 -15.24
C THR A 132 11.83 1.58 -15.03
N THR A 133 12.34 2.24 -16.03
CA THR A 133 13.61 3.00 -15.99
C THR A 133 13.40 4.50 -15.72
N SER A 134 12.15 4.92 -15.53
CA SER A 134 11.81 6.29 -15.19
C SER A 134 12.46 6.73 -13.87
N PRO A 135 12.88 7.99 -13.73
CA PRO A 135 13.30 8.55 -12.44
C PRO A 135 12.16 8.59 -11.41
N ASP A 136 10.90 8.63 -11.83
CA ASP A 136 9.74 8.52 -10.93
C ASP A 136 9.59 7.07 -10.45
N GLU A 137 9.70 6.86 -9.14
CA GLU A 137 9.60 5.55 -8.50
C GLU A 137 8.27 4.84 -8.81
N ARG A 138 7.21 5.60 -9.00
CA ARG A 138 5.86 5.07 -9.23
C ARG A 138 5.44 5.01 -10.70
N ALA A 139 6.32 5.37 -11.63
CA ALA A 139 6.00 5.34 -13.05
C ALA A 139 5.55 3.96 -13.57
N GLY A 140 5.96 2.88 -12.90
CA GLY A 140 5.54 1.52 -13.22
C GLY A 140 4.14 1.13 -12.72
N ARG A 141 3.42 2.06 -12.04
CA ARG A 141 2.12 1.76 -11.43
C ARG A 141 0.96 2.08 -12.36
N TRP A 142 -0.02 1.17 -12.43
CA TRP A 142 -1.26 1.28 -13.23
C TRP A 142 -1.05 1.58 -14.72
N ILE A 143 0.11 1.26 -15.29
CA ILE A 143 0.33 1.39 -16.74
C ILE A 143 -0.72 0.59 -17.49
N GLY A 144 -1.34 1.21 -18.49
CA GLY A 144 -2.39 0.59 -19.31
C GLY A 144 -3.77 0.56 -18.66
N THR A 145 -3.97 1.31 -17.58
CA THR A 145 -5.28 1.53 -16.95
C THR A 145 -5.65 3.01 -16.95
N SER A 146 -6.93 3.32 -16.77
CA SER A 146 -7.42 4.70 -16.61
C SER A 146 -6.87 5.41 -15.35
N LYS A 147 -6.21 4.67 -14.45
CA LYS A 147 -5.66 5.16 -13.18
C LYS A 147 -4.17 5.44 -13.23
N CYS A 148 -3.55 5.48 -14.39
CA CYS A 148 -2.12 5.71 -14.55
C CYS A 148 -1.66 6.96 -13.77
N GLY A 149 -0.65 6.79 -12.88
CA GLY A 149 -0.14 7.86 -12.01
C GLY A 149 -1.00 8.18 -10.77
N GLY A 150 -2.10 7.43 -10.54
CA GLY A 150 -3.00 7.66 -9.42
C GLY A 150 -2.67 6.91 -8.12
N GLU A 151 -3.66 6.80 -7.24
CA GLU A 151 -3.59 6.08 -5.96
C GLU A 151 -4.66 5.00 -5.85
N CYS A 152 -4.45 3.98 -5.03
CA CYS A 152 -5.43 2.91 -4.82
C CYS A 152 -6.62 3.31 -3.94
N GLY A 153 -6.59 4.50 -3.35
CA GLY A 153 -7.65 5.00 -2.49
C GLY A 153 -7.50 4.67 -0.99
N ILE A 154 -6.62 3.74 -0.61
CA ILE A 154 -6.43 3.37 0.80
C ILE A 154 -5.98 4.56 1.66
N HIS A 155 -5.21 5.49 1.10
CA HIS A 155 -4.72 6.67 1.81
C HIS A 155 -5.62 7.90 1.69
N THR A 156 -6.55 7.91 0.73
CA THR A 156 -7.35 9.08 0.37
C THR A 156 -8.83 8.94 0.70
N ARG A 157 -9.35 7.71 0.85
CA ARG A 157 -10.75 7.44 1.17
C ARG A 157 -10.97 7.28 2.68
N PRO A 158 -12.17 7.58 3.21
CA PRO A 158 -12.51 7.31 4.61
C PRO A 158 -12.37 5.84 4.96
N LEU A 159 -11.78 5.53 6.11
CA LEU A 159 -11.64 4.16 6.62
C LEU A 159 -12.59 3.85 7.77
N LYS A 160 -13.04 4.87 8.53
CA LYS A 160 -14.05 4.76 9.58
C LYS A 160 -15.39 5.39 9.16
N ALA A 161 -15.83 5.21 7.93
CA ALA A 161 -17.17 5.62 7.50
C ALA A 161 -18.23 4.77 8.23
N ASP A 162 -19.45 5.31 8.38
CA ASP A 162 -20.57 4.54 8.92
C ASP A 162 -20.86 3.37 7.99
N TYR A 163 -20.43 2.19 8.39
CA TYR A 163 -20.84 0.94 7.77
C TYR A 163 -22.22 0.62 8.35
N GLN A 164 -23.26 0.82 7.57
CA GLN A 164 -24.50 0.09 7.76
C GLN A 164 -24.27 -1.30 7.15
N ILE A 165 -24.21 -2.30 8.02
CA ILE A 165 -24.20 -3.73 7.67
C ILE A 165 -25.56 -4.08 7.05
#